data_55a9bfae4c4ef05870c9da696ad7817f
#
_entry.id   55a9bfae4c4ef05870c9da696ad7817f
#
_cell.length_a   1.000
_cell.length_b   1.000
_cell.length_c   1.000
_cell.angle_alpha   90.00
_cell.angle_beta   90.00
_cell.angle_gamma   90.00
#
_symmetry.space_group_name_H-M   'P 1'
#
loop_
_entity.id
_entity.type
_entity.pdbx_description
1 polymer ?
#
loop_
_entity_poly.entity_id
_entity_poly.type
_entity_poly.pdbx_seq_one_letter_code
_entity_poly.pdbx_strand_id
1 'polypeptide(L)'
;MDYKEVLANAKKNIGPNCKVCPECNGLACGNLMPGPGSKAPGNGANDNWKAWRSIRLNMDTIFPDEPVDTGIDFLGRHLSMPLISAPVGSLKAQYNPTDDIRDFNECCAEAAEQCGIASSFGDGLDARVFPHGCETSKKHGGIAIPVINPLSMETIKANLDMANEAMPFAVSFVVDSAGLPHLKKVSPDAGSKSQEQLRELCEYAKIPMIIKGIMTARGAVKAADAGAAAIIVSNHGGRVLGGSAATAEVLPEIVDAVGNRVKIIVDGGIRSGTDIFRALAIGADAVMICRPFLISYYGGRTEGIVSYIEKLRAELKDTMYMCGARKISDIDRSMIRF
;
A
#
# COMPACT_ATOMS: atom_id res chain seq x y z
N MET A 1 23.19 -3.09 -4.48
CA MET A 1 23.36 -2.81 -3.03
C MET A 1 22.72 -3.94 -2.22
N ASP A 2 23.38 -4.46 -1.15
CA ASP A 2 22.76 -5.42 -0.22
C ASP A 2 21.76 -4.69 0.70
N TYR A 3 20.65 -5.34 1.07
CA TYR A 3 19.62 -4.73 1.93
C TYR A 3 20.13 -4.37 3.34
N LYS A 4 21.15 -5.06 3.86
CA LYS A 4 21.81 -4.67 5.13
C LYS A 4 22.53 -3.33 5.01
N GLU A 5 23.19 -3.08 3.88
CA GLU A 5 23.82 -1.78 3.58
C GLU A 5 22.77 -0.68 3.44
N VAL A 6 21.63 -1.00 2.79
CA VAL A 6 20.47 -0.08 2.69
C VAL A 6 20.01 0.35 4.08
N LEU A 7 19.82 -0.57 5.01
CA LEU A 7 19.42 -0.25 6.38
C LEU A 7 20.48 0.59 7.12
N ALA A 8 21.77 0.28 6.94
CA ALA A 8 22.87 1.01 7.57
C ALA A 8 22.94 2.47 7.06
N ASN A 9 22.73 2.68 5.76
CA ASN A 9 22.70 4.00 5.15
C ASN A 9 21.43 4.78 5.53
N ALA A 10 20.27 4.12 5.52
CA ALA A 10 19.01 4.73 5.96
C ALA A 10 19.10 5.29 7.37
N LYS A 11 19.77 4.59 8.29
CA LYS A 11 19.95 5.03 9.66
C LYS A 11 20.71 6.37 9.79
N LYS A 12 21.55 6.69 8.80
CA LYS A 12 22.30 7.96 8.76
C LYS A 12 21.45 9.10 8.17
N ASN A 13 20.51 8.79 7.26
CA ASN A 13 19.90 9.77 6.37
C ASN A 13 18.42 10.08 6.68
N ILE A 14 17.67 9.17 7.33
CA ILE A 14 16.20 9.25 7.46
C ILE A 14 15.69 10.29 8.45
N GLY A 15 16.58 10.91 9.22
CA GLY A 15 16.21 11.88 10.26
C GLY A 15 15.86 11.26 11.62
N PRO A 16 15.51 12.08 12.63
CA PRO A 16 15.48 11.67 14.02
C PRO A 16 14.27 10.80 14.40
N ASN A 17 13.18 10.91 13.66
CA ASN A 17 11.89 10.29 14.01
C ASN A 17 11.85 8.78 13.75
N CYS A 18 12.58 8.28 12.75
CA CYS A 18 12.66 6.86 12.44
C CYS A 18 13.96 6.27 13.00
N LYS A 19 13.87 5.14 13.68
CA LYS A 19 15.03 4.44 14.28
C LYS A 19 15.64 3.38 13.36
N VAL A 20 15.09 3.18 12.18
CA VAL A 20 15.50 2.12 11.24
C VAL A 20 15.69 0.79 11.98
N CYS A 21 14.59 0.27 12.50
CA CYS A 21 14.59 -1.03 13.18
C CYS A 21 15.02 -2.14 12.20
N PRO A 22 15.69 -3.20 12.67
CA PRO A 22 16.05 -4.34 11.80
C PRO A 22 14.87 -4.89 11.01
N GLU A 23 13.70 -4.90 11.64
CA GLU A 23 12.40 -5.01 11.00
C GLU A 23 11.45 -3.92 11.52
N CYS A 24 10.81 -3.18 10.61
CA CYS A 24 9.91 -2.09 10.95
C CYS A 24 8.62 -2.60 11.60
N ASN A 25 8.60 -2.73 12.92
CA ASN A 25 7.49 -3.29 13.70
C ASN A 25 6.59 -2.24 14.39
N GLY A 26 6.89 -0.95 14.25
CA GLY A 26 6.11 0.14 14.84
C GLY A 26 6.32 0.38 16.33
N LEU A 27 7.21 -0.36 17.02
CA LEU A 27 7.44 -0.18 18.47
C LEU A 27 8.25 1.07 18.80
N ALA A 28 9.38 1.25 18.14
CA ALA A 28 10.31 2.34 18.47
C ALA A 28 9.76 3.74 18.16
N CYS A 29 8.85 3.86 17.19
CA CYS A 29 8.18 5.11 16.86
C CYS A 29 6.79 5.25 17.52
N GLY A 30 6.20 4.18 18.04
CA GLY A 30 4.96 4.16 18.82
C GLY A 30 3.87 5.08 18.26
N ASN A 31 3.40 6.01 19.10
CA ASN A 31 2.37 7.01 18.80
C ASN A 31 2.95 8.36 18.31
N LEU A 32 4.16 8.36 17.74
CA LEU A 32 4.81 9.57 17.26
C LEU A 32 4.10 10.11 15.99
N MET A 33 3.28 11.16 16.19
CA MET A 33 2.61 11.91 15.13
C MET A 33 2.65 13.42 15.44
N PRO A 34 3.16 14.30 14.57
CA PRO A 34 3.76 13.96 13.25
C PRO A 34 5.01 13.10 13.38
N GLY A 35 5.22 12.22 12.40
CA GLY A 35 6.28 11.22 12.39
C GLY A 35 5.79 9.89 11.85
N PRO A 36 6.61 8.82 11.86
CA PRO A 36 6.26 7.52 11.28
C PRO A 36 5.32 6.66 12.13
N GLY A 37 4.95 7.12 13.33
CA GLY A 37 4.13 6.37 14.28
C GLY A 37 2.64 6.29 13.94
N SER A 38 1.87 5.68 14.84
CA SER A 38 0.42 5.55 14.78
C SER A 38 -0.28 6.60 15.66
N LYS A 39 -1.59 6.76 15.48
CA LYS A 39 -2.44 7.65 16.28
C LYS A 39 -2.76 7.01 17.63
N ALA A 40 -2.63 7.77 18.72
CA ALA A 40 -3.04 7.35 20.07
C ALA A 40 -4.57 7.42 20.23
N PRO A 41 -5.17 6.61 21.15
CA PRO A 41 -4.53 5.56 21.94
C PRO A 41 -4.27 4.29 21.13
N GLY A 42 -3.37 3.43 21.64
CA GLY A 42 -2.97 2.19 21.01
C GLY A 42 -1.79 2.35 20.05
N ASN A 43 -1.36 1.27 19.45
CA ASN A 43 -0.27 1.26 18.48
C ASN A 43 -0.63 0.36 17.27
N GLY A 44 -1.59 0.81 16.47
CA GLY A 44 -2.10 0.06 15.31
C GLY A 44 -1.02 -0.35 14.30
N ALA A 45 0.13 0.35 14.26
CA ALA A 45 1.26 -0.06 13.43
C ALA A 45 1.89 -1.38 13.92
N ASN A 46 2.02 -1.53 15.23
CA ASN A 46 2.54 -2.76 15.83
C ASN A 46 1.49 -3.87 15.84
N ASP A 47 0.23 -3.52 16.05
CA ASP A 47 -0.87 -4.49 16.04
C ASP A 47 -1.01 -5.12 14.65
N ASN A 48 -0.95 -4.33 13.58
CA ASN A 48 -0.89 -4.86 12.20
C ASN A 48 0.31 -5.82 12.01
N TRP A 49 1.50 -5.44 12.50
CA TRP A 49 2.68 -6.27 12.37
C TRP A 49 2.56 -7.60 13.12
N LYS A 50 2.01 -7.59 14.34
CA LYS A 50 1.78 -8.80 15.15
C LYS A 50 0.75 -9.72 14.52
N ALA A 51 -0.35 -9.17 14.01
CA ALA A 51 -1.45 -9.96 13.44
C ALA A 51 -0.99 -10.81 12.25
N TRP A 52 -0.14 -10.28 11.35
CA TRP A 52 0.44 -11.10 10.27
C TRP A 52 1.29 -12.25 10.80
N ARG A 53 2.01 -12.07 11.90
CA ARG A 53 2.92 -13.07 12.47
C ARG A 53 2.23 -14.13 13.30
N SER A 54 0.98 -13.91 13.70
CA SER A 54 0.16 -14.97 14.33
C SER A 54 -0.29 -16.04 13.34
N ILE A 55 -0.38 -15.70 12.04
CA ILE A 55 -0.76 -16.64 10.98
C ILE A 55 0.43 -17.54 10.64
N ARG A 56 0.28 -18.85 10.80
CA ARG A 56 1.32 -19.85 10.52
C ARG A 56 1.16 -20.40 9.12
N LEU A 57 2.28 -20.88 8.54
CA LEU A 57 2.29 -21.53 7.24
C LEU A 57 2.19 -23.05 7.39
N ASN A 58 1.49 -23.68 6.49
CA ASN A 58 1.46 -25.13 6.33
C ASN A 58 2.48 -25.51 5.26
N MET A 59 3.62 -26.04 5.69
CA MET A 59 4.65 -26.52 4.78
C MET A 59 4.20 -27.82 4.10
N ASP A 60 4.32 -27.86 2.77
CA ASP A 60 4.13 -29.05 1.97
C ASP A 60 5.12 -29.05 0.80
N THR A 61 6.03 -30.02 0.77
CA THR A 61 7.10 -30.12 -0.22
C THR A 61 7.01 -31.37 -1.10
N ILE A 62 5.86 -32.05 -1.09
CA ILE A 62 5.62 -33.22 -1.96
C ILE A 62 5.03 -32.75 -3.30
N PHE A 63 5.85 -32.04 -4.07
CA PHE A 63 5.49 -31.46 -5.36
C PHE A 63 6.59 -31.68 -6.41
N PRO A 64 6.27 -31.65 -7.70
CA PRO A 64 7.29 -31.58 -8.74
C PRO A 64 8.22 -30.38 -8.54
N ASP A 65 9.51 -30.58 -8.81
CA ASP A 65 10.51 -29.51 -8.75
C ASP A 65 10.42 -28.63 -10.00
N GLU A 66 9.56 -27.61 -9.93
CA GLU A 66 9.28 -26.67 -10.99
C GLU A 66 9.57 -25.23 -10.57
N PRO A 67 9.93 -24.34 -11.50
CA PRO A 67 10.14 -22.92 -11.21
C PRO A 67 8.90 -22.26 -10.62
N VAL A 68 9.12 -21.32 -9.68
CA VAL A 68 8.06 -20.50 -9.08
C VAL A 68 7.89 -19.20 -9.87
N ASP A 69 6.66 -18.94 -10.31
CA ASP A 69 6.24 -17.68 -10.92
C ASP A 69 5.42 -16.82 -9.95
N THR A 70 5.88 -15.58 -9.73
CA THR A 70 5.22 -14.59 -8.87
C THR A 70 4.37 -13.59 -9.64
N GLY A 71 4.24 -13.72 -10.97
CA GLY A 71 3.50 -12.82 -11.83
C GLY A 71 1.98 -12.88 -11.64
N ILE A 72 1.33 -11.75 -11.83
CA ILE A 72 -0.13 -11.62 -11.83
C ILE A 72 -0.60 -10.63 -12.89
N ASP A 73 -1.84 -10.80 -13.36
CA ASP A 73 -2.57 -9.78 -14.10
C ASP A 73 -3.51 -9.04 -13.15
N PHE A 74 -3.29 -7.75 -12.96
CA PHE A 74 -4.01 -6.92 -12.02
C PHE A 74 -4.56 -5.66 -12.69
N LEU A 75 -5.90 -5.49 -12.71
CA LEU A 75 -6.61 -4.37 -13.34
C LEU A 75 -6.14 -4.08 -14.79
N GLY A 76 -5.94 -5.13 -15.59
CA GLY A 76 -5.52 -5.05 -16.99
C GLY A 76 -4.01 -4.81 -17.20
N ARG A 77 -3.21 -4.85 -16.14
CA ARG A 77 -1.75 -4.72 -16.21
C ARG A 77 -1.06 -5.96 -15.65
N HIS A 78 -0.05 -6.44 -16.37
CA HIS A 78 0.82 -7.48 -15.83
C HIS A 78 1.81 -6.89 -14.81
N LEU A 79 1.88 -7.51 -13.63
CA LEU A 79 2.87 -7.24 -12.58
C LEU A 79 3.68 -8.51 -12.32
N SER A 80 4.99 -8.37 -12.19
CA SER A 80 5.89 -9.49 -11.92
C SER A 80 5.77 -10.04 -10.48
N MET A 81 5.06 -9.31 -9.62
CA MET A 81 4.76 -9.68 -8.23
C MET A 81 3.55 -8.85 -7.75
N PRO A 82 2.65 -9.40 -6.91
CA PRO A 82 1.47 -8.70 -6.40
C PRO A 82 1.80 -7.61 -5.36
N LEU A 83 2.61 -6.64 -5.74
CA LEU A 83 3.15 -5.60 -4.86
C LEU A 83 2.94 -4.20 -5.43
N ILE A 84 2.50 -3.29 -4.55
CA ILE A 84 2.35 -1.86 -4.85
C ILE A 84 3.10 -1.07 -3.75
N SER A 85 3.91 -0.08 -4.10
CA SER A 85 4.43 0.85 -3.10
C SER A 85 3.34 1.84 -2.69
N ALA A 86 3.13 2.01 -1.38
CA ALA A 86 2.05 2.85 -0.85
C ALA A 86 2.39 4.35 -0.91
N PRO A 87 1.38 5.22 -1.07
CA PRO A 87 1.58 6.66 -1.15
C PRO A 87 2.02 7.26 0.19
N VAL A 88 2.76 8.35 0.11
CA VAL A 88 3.17 9.17 1.25
C VAL A 88 2.81 10.62 0.99
N GLY A 89 2.18 11.28 1.95
CA GLY A 89 1.73 12.67 1.77
C GLY A 89 2.83 13.72 2.00
N SER A 90 3.84 13.44 2.83
CA SER A 90 4.94 14.39 3.11
C SER A 90 6.11 13.72 3.80
N LEU A 91 7.32 13.95 3.31
CA LEU A 91 8.57 13.60 4.02
C LEU A 91 8.90 14.64 5.09
N LYS A 92 8.74 15.92 4.77
CA LYS A 92 9.06 17.05 5.67
C LYS A 92 8.39 16.94 7.04
N ALA A 93 7.11 16.57 7.05
CA ALA A 93 6.35 16.49 8.30
C ALA A 93 6.62 15.20 9.10
N GLN A 94 7.15 14.15 8.47
CA GLN A 94 7.19 12.82 9.09
C GLN A 94 8.60 12.30 9.33
N TYR A 95 9.57 12.65 8.49
CA TYR A 95 10.92 12.09 8.50
C TYR A 95 12.00 13.18 8.57
N ASN A 96 12.28 13.86 7.48
CA ASN A 96 13.34 14.84 7.37
C ASN A 96 12.79 16.16 6.76
N PRO A 97 12.94 17.32 7.44
CA PRO A 97 12.34 18.60 7.03
C PRO A 97 12.90 19.15 5.71
N THR A 98 14.03 18.68 5.24
CA THR A 98 14.67 19.16 4.00
C THR A 98 14.24 18.41 2.74
N ASP A 99 13.60 17.22 2.90
CA ASP A 99 13.38 16.32 1.77
C ASP A 99 12.07 16.63 1.02
N ASP A 100 12.13 16.49 -0.29
CA ASP A 100 10.98 16.65 -1.17
C ASP A 100 10.34 15.28 -1.46
N ILE A 101 9.03 15.19 -1.27
CA ILE A 101 8.26 13.97 -1.54
C ILE A 101 8.28 13.60 -3.03
N ARG A 102 8.47 14.56 -3.93
CA ARG A 102 8.52 14.33 -5.37
C ARG A 102 9.69 13.44 -5.75
N ASP A 103 10.84 13.62 -5.12
CA ASP A 103 12.01 12.75 -5.29
C ASP A 103 11.72 11.29 -4.90
N PHE A 104 10.99 11.09 -3.80
CA PHE A 104 10.58 9.76 -3.37
C PHE A 104 9.61 9.11 -4.37
N ASN A 105 8.64 9.89 -4.86
CA ASN A 105 7.66 9.41 -5.85
C ASN A 105 8.36 8.98 -7.15
N GLU A 106 9.31 9.77 -7.64
CA GLU A 106 10.10 9.46 -8.84
C GLU A 106 10.93 8.18 -8.64
N CYS A 107 11.66 8.06 -7.52
CA CYS A 107 12.43 6.86 -7.20
C CYS A 107 11.54 5.61 -7.08
N CYS A 108 10.33 5.75 -6.52
CA CYS A 108 9.38 4.65 -6.43
C CYS A 108 8.84 4.22 -7.81
N ALA A 109 8.54 5.17 -8.70
CA ALA A 109 8.07 4.88 -10.05
C ALA A 109 9.17 4.21 -10.89
N GLU A 110 10.40 4.72 -10.82
CA GLU A 110 11.56 4.13 -11.48
C GLU A 110 11.85 2.70 -11.02
N ALA A 111 11.88 2.47 -9.70
CA ALA A 111 12.07 1.14 -9.14
C ALA A 111 10.92 0.19 -9.49
N ALA A 112 9.68 0.70 -9.52
CA ALA A 112 8.51 -0.08 -9.90
C ALA A 112 8.59 -0.54 -11.36
N GLU A 113 8.99 0.35 -12.27
CA GLU A 113 9.20 0.01 -13.69
C GLU A 113 10.31 -1.03 -13.84
N GLN A 114 11.47 -0.83 -13.20
CA GLN A 114 12.61 -1.77 -13.25
C GLN A 114 12.25 -3.17 -12.72
N CYS A 115 11.45 -3.24 -11.65
CA CYS A 115 11.11 -4.51 -10.99
C CYS A 115 9.77 -5.10 -11.46
N GLY A 116 9.02 -4.42 -12.33
CA GLY A 116 7.71 -4.89 -12.83
C GLY A 116 6.63 -4.93 -11.75
N ILE A 117 6.66 -4.04 -10.75
CA ILE A 117 5.59 -3.86 -9.75
C ILE A 117 4.84 -2.54 -10.01
N ALA A 118 3.85 -2.20 -9.20
CA ALA A 118 3.23 -0.88 -9.24
C ALA A 118 3.75 0.03 -8.12
N SER A 119 3.70 1.35 -8.35
CA SER A 119 3.89 2.37 -7.32
C SER A 119 2.62 3.21 -7.13
N SER A 120 2.62 4.08 -6.13
CA SER A 120 1.55 5.05 -5.95
C SER A 120 2.10 6.35 -5.34
N PHE A 121 1.41 7.46 -5.57
CA PHE A 121 1.74 8.76 -5.00
C PHE A 121 0.48 9.46 -4.50
N GLY A 122 0.63 10.24 -3.42
CA GLY A 122 -0.48 11.00 -2.84
C GLY A 122 -0.60 12.41 -3.43
N ASP A 123 -1.71 13.08 -3.11
CA ASP A 123 -1.93 14.49 -3.45
C ASP A 123 -1.16 15.47 -2.53
N GLY A 124 -0.60 14.98 -1.41
CA GLY A 124 0.27 15.75 -0.53
C GLY A 124 -0.40 16.97 0.13
N LEU A 125 0.43 17.80 0.79
CA LEU A 125 0.04 19.10 1.35
C LEU A 125 0.49 20.28 0.47
N ASP A 126 1.32 20.03 -0.53
CA ASP A 126 1.85 20.99 -1.50
C ASP A 126 1.15 20.72 -2.85
N ALA A 127 0.46 21.74 -3.38
CA ALA A 127 -0.30 21.64 -4.62
C ALA A 127 0.53 21.17 -5.84
N ARG A 128 1.87 21.26 -5.77
CA ARG A 128 2.77 20.79 -6.83
C ARG A 128 2.99 19.28 -6.83
N VAL A 129 2.64 18.59 -5.74
CA VAL A 129 2.94 17.15 -5.59
C VAL A 129 2.09 16.31 -6.53
N PHE A 130 0.78 16.56 -6.59
CA PHE A 130 -0.13 15.75 -7.40
C PHE A 130 0.12 15.89 -8.91
N PRO A 131 0.22 17.12 -9.48
CA PRO A 131 0.59 17.29 -10.90
C PRO A 131 1.92 16.62 -11.25
N HIS A 132 2.96 16.81 -10.44
CA HIS A 132 4.26 16.17 -10.66
C HIS A 132 4.14 14.64 -10.63
N GLY A 133 3.35 14.07 -9.72
CA GLY A 133 3.10 12.62 -9.66
C GLY A 133 2.39 12.10 -10.90
N CYS A 134 1.44 12.86 -11.46
CA CYS A 134 0.78 12.55 -12.73
C CYS A 134 1.78 12.55 -13.90
N GLU A 135 2.68 13.53 -13.97
CA GLU A 135 3.75 13.56 -14.95
C GLU A 135 4.71 12.37 -14.81
N THR A 136 5.12 12.05 -13.58
CA THR A 136 5.92 10.86 -13.26
C THR A 136 5.21 9.58 -13.71
N SER A 137 3.93 9.44 -13.42
CA SER A 137 3.14 8.28 -13.86
C SER A 137 3.16 8.14 -15.38
N LYS A 138 2.90 9.23 -16.10
CA LYS A 138 2.93 9.26 -17.57
C LYS A 138 4.31 8.88 -18.13
N LYS A 139 5.39 9.42 -17.55
CA LYS A 139 6.78 9.13 -17.91
C LYS A 139 7.11 7.65 -17.78
N HIS A 140 6.59 6.98 -16.75
CA HIS A 140 6.83 5.56 -16.45
C HIS A 140 5.65 4.66 -16.90
N GLY A 141 4.99 4.99 -18.02
CA GLY A 141 3.99 4.16 -18.67
C GLY A 141 2.74 3.86 -17.83
N GLY A 142 2.34 4.79 -16.95
CA GLY A 142 1.14 4.67 -16.12
C GLY A 142 1.27 3.73 -14.92
N ILE A 143 2.48 3.35 -14.51
CA ILE A 143 2.70 2.37 -13.42
C ILE A 143 2.50 2.97 -12.03
N ALA A 144 2.52 4.31 -11.89
CA ALA A 144 2.33 5.01 -10.63
C ALA A 144 0.86 5.44 -10.48
N ILE A 145 0.17 4.87 -9.49
CA ILE A 145 -1.25 5.10 -9.20
C ILE A 145 -1.41 6.43 -8.44
N PRO A 146 -2.17 7.41 -8.99
CA PRO A 146 -2.57 8.60 -8.25
C PRO A 146 -3.49 8.24 -7.08
N VAL A 147 -3.26 8.87 -5.91
CA VAL A 147 -4.05 8.62 -4.70
C VAL A 147 -4.59 9.94 -4.17
N ILE A 148 -5.92 10.09 -4.17
CA ILE A 148 -6.65 11.33 -3.89
C ILE A 148 -7.29 11.27 -2.50
N ASN A 149 -7.06 12.29 -1.68
CA ASN A 149 -7.69 12.45 -0.37
C ASN A 149 -9.16 12.91 -0.48
N PRO A 150 -9.99 12.71 0.58
CA PRO A 150 -11.40 13.10 0.58
C PRO A 150 -11.59 14.62 0.79
N LEU A 151 -11.10 15.40 -0.15
CA LEU A 151 -11.21 16.86 -0.24
C LEU A 151 -12.64 17.31 -0.63
N SER A 152 -12.83 18.55 -1.08
CA SER A 152 -14.09 18.96 -1.70
C SER A 152 -14.37 18.15 -2.98
N MET A 153 -15.63 17.95 -3.34
CA MET A 153 -15.98 17.22 -4.57
C MET A 153 -15.40 17.89 -5.81
N GLU A 154 -15.33 19.23 -5.82
CA GLU A 154 -14.71 20.00 -6.89
C GLU A 154 -13.21 19.71 -7.03
N THR A 155 -12.46 19.74 -5.92
CA THR A 155 -11.02 19.44 -5.91
C THR A 155 -10.76 17.99 -6.30
N ILE A 156 -11.58 17.04 -5.81
CA ILE A 156 -11.44 15.62 -6.17
C ILE A 156 -11.62 15.43 -7.68
N LYS A 157 -12.64 16.07 -8.30
CA LYS A 157 -12.87 15.97 -9.73
C LYS A 157 -11.75 16.62 -10.54
N ALA A 158 -11.22 17.77 -10.11
CA ALA A 158 -10.05 18.38 -10.74
C ALA A 158 -8.81 17.46 -10.70
N ASN A 159 -8.58 16.77 -9.58
CA ASN A 159 -7.51 15.79 -9.47
C ASN A 159 -7.78 14.53 -10.35
N LEU A 160 -9.05 14.11 -10.46
CA LEU A 160 -9.41 13.01 -11.37
C LEU A 160 -9.21 13.39 -12.83
N ASP A 161 -9.45 14.64 -13.23
CA ASP A 161 -9.18 15.10 -14.60
C ASP A 161 -7.69 15.00 -14.93
N MET A 162 -6.82 15.47 -14.02
CA MET A 162 -5.37 15.31 -14.19
C MET A 162 -4.94 13.83 -14.23
N ALA A 163 -5.53 12.99 -13.38
CA ALA A 163 -5.25 11.56 -13.38
C ALA A 163 -5.72 10.90 -14.69
N ASN A 164 -6.92 11.24 -15.19
CA ASN A 164 -7.44 10.74 -16.46
C ASN A 164 -6.52 11.12 -17.66
N GLU A 165 -5.94 12.32 -17.65
CA GLU A 165 -4.98 12.77 -18.67
C GLU A 165 -3.63 12.04 -18.60
N ALA A 166 -3.21 11.66 -17.40
CA ALA A 166 -1.97 10.90 -17.20
C ALA A 166 -2.11 9.42 -17.59
N MET A 167 -3.33 8.91 -17.73
CA MET A 167 -3.67 7.53 -18.12
C MET A 167 -2.92 6.44 -17.31
N PRO A 168 -2.89 6.50 -15.99
CA PRO A 168 -2.40 5.37 -15.19
C PRO A 168 -3.36 4.17 -15.35
N PHE A 169 -2.90 2.97 -15.00
CA PHE A 169 -3.78 1.79 -15.07
C PHE A 169 -4.89 1.76 -14.01
N ALA A 170 -4.80 2.60 -12.97
CA ALA A 170 -5.82 2.79 -11.94
C ALA A 170 -5.64 4.15 -11.23
N VAL A 171 -6.68 4.61 -10.53
CA VAL A 171 -6.64 5.73 -9.58
C VAL A 171 -7.19 5.27 -8.24
N SER A 172 -6.66 5.77 -7.13
CA SER A 172 -7.14 5.42 -5.78
C SER A 172 -7.76 6.61 -5.07
N PHE A 173 -8.88 6.39 -4.38
CA PHE A 173 -9.53 7.36 -3.51
C PHE A 173 -9.48 6.88 -2.06
N VAL A 174 -9.02 7.74 -1.13
CA VAL A 174 -8.74 7.36 0.27
C VAL A 174 -9.84 7.84 1.20
N VAL A 175 -10.77 6.98 1.61
CA VAL A 175 -11.89 7.37 2.47
C VAL A 175 -11.47 7.59 3.94
N ASP A 176 -10.49 6.86 4.44
CA ASP A 176 -10.08 6.87 5.83
C ASP A 176 -9.22 8.09 6.22
N SER A 177 -8.61 8.76 5.25
CA SER A 177 -7.81 9.97 5.54
C SER A 177 -8.67 11.15 6.04
N ALA A 178 -10.00 11.07 5.96
CA ALA A 178 -10.92 11.94 6.70
C ALA A 178 -10.64 11.95 8.22
N GLY A 179 -10.04 10.89 8.77
CA GLY A 179 -9.59 10.78 10.17
C GLY A 179 -8.19 11.34 10.45
N LEU A 180 -7.46 11.83 9.45
CA LEU A 180 -6.13 12.43 9.67
C LEU A 180 -6.22 13.77 10.40
N PRO A 181 -5.49 13.96 11.50
CA PRO A 181 -5.65 15.13 12.37
C PRO A 181 -5.38 16.48 11.70
N HIS A 182 -4.58 16.49 10.62
CA HIS A 182 -4.17 17.71 9.93
C HIS A 182 -4.96 18.01 8.67
N LEU A 183 -5.74 17.04 8.12
CA LEU A 183 -6.39 17.23 6.83
C LEU A 183 -7.40 18.40 6.85
N LYS A 184 -8.29 18.45 7.83
CA LYS A 184 -9.26 19.55 7.96
C LYS A 184 -8.64 20.92 8.26
N LYS A 185 -7.38 20.95 8.78
CA LYS A 185 -6.66 22.22 9.01
C LYS A 185 -6.22 22.85 7.69
N VAL A 186 -5.85 22.03 6.70
CA VAL A 186 -5.37 22.50 5.40
C VAL A 186 -6.48 22.53 4.34
N SER A 187 -7.53 21.75 4.55
CA SER A 187 -8.72 21.70 3.67
C SER A 187 -9.98 21.57 4.54
N PRO A 188 -10.64 22.71 4.92
CA PRO A 188 -11.82 22.70 5.78
C PRO A 188 -12.97 21.85 5.26
N ASP A 189 -13.13 21.74 3.93
CA ASP A 189 -14.18 20.99 3.25
C ASP A 189 -13.85 19.49 3.09
N ALA A 190 -12.66 19.06 3.58
CA ALA A 190 -12.30 17.65 3.61
C ALA A 190 -13.18 16.88 4.60
N GLY A 191 -13.60 15.67 4.21
CA GLY A 191 -14.41 14.83 5.08
C GLY A 191 -14.93 13.58 4.41
N SER A 192 -15.71 12.80 5.17
CA SER A 192 -16.30 11.56 4.70
C SER A 192 -17.16 11.77 3.45
N LYS A 193 -17.24 10.76 2.62
CA LYS A 193 -18.10 10.73 1.42
C LYS A 193 -19.20 9.67 1.59
N SER A 194 -20.40 9.97 1.11
CA SER A 194 -21.49 9.00 1.07
C SER A 194 -21.26 7.95 -0.03
N GLN A 195 -22.04 6.86 0.00
CA GLN A 195 -21.97 5.84 -1.05
C GLN A 195 -22.35 6.39 -2.42
N GLU A 196 -23.31 7.33 -2.47
CA GLU A 196 -23.74 8.02 -3.69
C GLU A 196 -22.62 8.89 -4.26
N GLN A 197 -21.91 9.63 -3.39
CA GLN A 197 -20.74 10.41 -3.80
C GLN A 197 -19.59 9.51 -4.29
N LEU A 198 -19.37 8.33 -3.66
CA LEU A 198 -18.39 7.38 -4.17
C LEU A 198 -18.78 6.84 -5.55
N ARG A 199 -20.07 6.54 -5.77
CA ARG A 199 -20.57 6.12 -7.08
C ARG A 199 -20.35 7.21 -8.13
N GLU A 200 -20.68 8.46 -7.82
CA GLU A 200 -20.41 9.61 -8.69
C GLU A 200 -18.94 9.70 -9.08
N LEU A 201 -18.01 9.49 -8.12
CA LEU A 201 -16.58 9.52 -8.39
C LEU A 201 -16.11 8.32 -9.23
N CYS A 202 -16.64 7.13 -8.98
CA CYS A 202 -16.33 5.93 -9.79
C CYS A 202 -16.81 6.10 -11.24
N GLU A 203 -18.00 6.68 -11.44
CA GLU A 203 -18.54 6.98 -12.77
C GLU A 203 -17.79 8.12 -13.48
N TYR A 204 -17.28 9.10 -12.71
CA TYR A 204 -16.50 10.23 -13.25
C TYR A 204 -15.11 9.82 -13.70
N ALA A 205 -14.49 8.87 -13.01
CA ALA A 205 -13.16 8.35 -13.34
C ALA A 205 -13.24 7.55 -14.65
N LYS A 206 -12.34 7.86 -15.61
CA LYS A 206 -12.24 7.14 -16.89
C LYS A 206 -11.32 5.92 -16.81
N ILE A 207 -10.77 5.66 -15.65
CA ILE A 207 -9.81 4.60 -15.32
C ILE A 207 -10.30 3.84 -14.08
N PRO A 208 -9.90 2.58 -13.86
CA PRO A 208 -10.33 1.78 -12.72
C PRO A 208 -10.13 2.51 -11.38
N MET A 209 -11.20 2.66 -10.57
CA MET A 209 -11.15 3.29 -9.26
C MET A 209 -10.89 2.27 -8.16
N ILE A 210 -9.92 2.56 -7.31
CA ILE A 210 -9.58 1.78 -6.11
C ILE A 210 -10.03 2.58 -4.88
N ILE A 211 -10.84 1.99 -4.00
CA ILE A 211 -11.28 2.64 -2.75
C ILE A 211 -10.42 2.15 -1.59
N LYS A 212 -9.61 3.05 -1.00
CA LYS A 212 -8.68 2.76 0.11
C LYS A 212 -9.26 3.17 1.47
N GLY A 213 -8.97 2.37 2.51
CA GLY A 213 -9.38 2.66 3.88
C GLY A 213 -10.58 1.83 4.34
N ILE A 214 -10.73 0.64 3.79
CA ILE A 214 -11.82 -0.27 4.08
C ILE A 214 -11.41 -1.22 5.21
N MET A 215 -12.19 -1.23 6.30
CA MET A 215 -11.90 -2.05 7.50
C MET A 215 -13.09 -2.89 7.98
N THR A 216 -14.16 -2.97 7.19
CA THR A 216 -15.36 -3.78 7.53
C THR A 216 -15.97 -4.41 6.28
N ALA A 217 -16.57 -5.58 6.44
CA ALA A 217 -17.34 -6.26 5.39
C ALA A 217 -18.42 -5.33 4.79
N ARG A 218 -19.17 -4.60 5.64
CA ARG A 218 -20.18 -3.63 5.20
C ARG A 218 -19.57 -2.50 4.36
N GLY A 219 -18.39 -1.99 4.75
CA GLY A 219 -17.67 -0.96 3.99
C GLY A 219 -17.22 -1.46 2.62
N ALA A 220 -16.75 -2.71 2.57
CA ALA A 220 -16.33 -3.37 1.34
C ALA A 220 -17.50 -3.54 0.35
N VAL A 221 -18.66 -4.00 0.84
CA VAL A 221 -19.89 -4.10 0.03
C VAL A 221 -20.32 -2.74 -0.50
N LYS A 222 -20.31 -1.68 0.33
CA LYS A 222 -20.64 -0.31 -0.13
C LYS A 222 -19.70 0.18 -1.23
N ALA A 223 -18.39 -0.08 -1.11
CA ALA A 223 -17.42 0.29 -2.13
C ALA A 223 -17.66 -0.48 -3.45
N ALA A 224 -17.93 -1.78 -3.36
CA ALA A 224 -18.28 -2.61 -4.53
C ALA A 224 -19.58 -2.11 -5.21
N ASP A 225 -20.62 -1.81 -4.42
CA ASP A 225 -21.91 -1.28 -4.92
C ASP A 225 -21.78 0.12 -5.51
N ALA A 226 -20.77 0.88 -5.12
CA ALA A 226 -20.43 2.18 -5.70
C ALA A 226 -19.67 2.08 -7.04
N GLY A 227 -19.26 0.90 -7.46
CA GLY A 227 -18.55 0.68 -8.73
C GLY A 227 -17.02 0.65 -8.61
N ALA A 228 -16.48 0.46 -7.40
CA ALA A 228 -15.03 0.27 -7.23
C ALA A 228 -14.53 -0.94 -8.03
N ALA A 229 -13.43 -0.80 -8.75
CA ALA A 229 -12.74 -1.91 -9.42
C ALA A 229 -11.90 -2.72 -8.42
N ALA A 230 -11.40 -2.05 -7.37
CA ALA A 230 -10.68 -2.70 -6.27
C ALA A 230 -10.92 -1.94 -4.95
N ILE A 231 -10.64 -2.63 -3.85
CA ILE A 231 -10.58 -2.02 -2.51
C ILE A 231 -9.20 -2.24 -1.90
N ILE A 232 -8.78 -1.34 -1.00
CA ILE A 232 -7.62 -1.55 -0.14
C ILE A 232 -8.09 -1.69 1.29
N VAL A 233 -7.93 -2.90 1.85
CA VAL A 233 -8.12 -3.17 3.28
C VAL A 233 -6.97 -2.49 4.02
N SER A 234 -7.29 -1.42 4.74
CA SER A 234 -6.30 -0.51 5.30
C SER A 234 -6.85 0.27 6.49
N ASN A 235 -6.11 0.28 7.59
CA ASN A 235 -6.29 1.20 8.72
C ASN A 235 -5.26 2.35 8.67
N HIS A 236 -4.72 2.65 7.48
CA HIS A 236 -3.68 3.67 7.26
C HIS A 236 -2.42 3.47 8.11
N GLY A 237 -2.08 2.20 8.40
CA GLY A 237 -0.98 1.84 9.29
C GLY A 237 -1.17 2.33 10.72
N GLY A 238 -2.43 2.40 11.19
CA GLY A 238 -2.80 2.88 12.53
C GLY A 238 -2.81 4.41 12.68
N ARG A 239 -2.85 5.18 11.59
CA ARG A 239 -2.68 6.65 11.62
C ARG A 239 -3.99 7.44 11.67
N VAL A 240 -5.12 6.84 11.37
CA VAL A 240 -6.43 7.53 11.24
C VAL A 240 -7.34 7.30 12.45
N LEU A 241 -7.30 6.12 13.04
CA LEU A 241 -8.09 5.75 14.22
C LEU A 241 -7.21 4.96 15.19
N GLY A 242 -7.10 5.43 16.43
CA GLY A 242 -6.48 4.66 17.51
C GLY A 242 -7.38 3.51 17.94
N GLY A 243 -6.78 2.33 18.21
CA GLY A 243 -7.53 1.15 18.64
C GLY A 243 -8.35 0.45 17.54
N SER A 244 -8.09 0.76 16.25
CA SER A 244 -8.69 -0.01 15.15
C SER A 244 -8.12 -1.44 15.11
N ALA A 245 -8.92 -2.40 14.65
CA ALA A 245 -8.47 -3.77 14.38
C ALA A 245 -7.27 -3.77 13.40
N ALA A 246 -6.47 -4.82 13.44
CA ALA A 246 -5.42 -5.04 12.45
C ALA A 246 -6.02 -5.49 11.10
N THR A 247 -5.34 -5.14 10.01
CA THR A 247 -5.82 -5.47 8.66
C THR A 247 -5.88 -6.97 8.39
N ALA A 248 -4.94 -7.75 8.95
CA ALA A 248 -4.97 -9.21 8.87
C ALA A 248 -6.17 -9.85 9.59
N GLU A 249 -6.69 -9.19 10.64
CA GLU A 249 -7.84 -9.70 11.42
C GLU A 249 -9.16 -9.56 10.66
N VAL A 250 -9.33 -8.44 9.92
CA VAL A 250 -10.57 -8.14 9.20
C VAL A 250 -10.57 -8.62 7.74
N LEU A 251 -9.40 -8.97 7.20
CA LEU A 251 -9.29 -9.40 5.80
C LEU A 251 -10.17 -10.61 5.46
N PRO A 252 -10.23 -11.69 6.27
CA PRO A 252 -11.06 -12.86 5.96
C PRO A 252 -12.54 -12.51 5.77
N GLU A 253 -13.14 -11.75 6.69
CA GLU A 253 -14.56 -11.36 6.62
C GLU A 253 -14.86 -10.45 5.42
N ILE A 254 -13.89 -9.60 5.02
CA ILE A 254 -14.00 -8.73 3.86
C ILE A 254 -13.96 -9.54 2.57
N VAL A 255 -13.02 -10.49 2.45
CA VAL A 255 -12.92 -11.41 1.31
C VAL A 255 -14.22 -12.20 1.15
N ASP A 256 -14.73 -12.77 2.25
CA ASP A 256 -15.96 -13.55 2.22
C ASP A 256 -17.20 -12.71 1.82
N ALA A 257 -17.22 -11.41 2.21
CA ALA A 257 -18.34 -10.52 1.93
C ALA A 257 -18.40 -10.03 0.48
N VAL A 258 -17.27 -9.79 -0.17
CA VAL A 258 -17.25 -9.24 -1.54
C VAL A 258 -16.99 -10.30 -2.61
N GLY A 259 -16.38 -11.43 -2.25
CA GLY A 259 -16.05 -12.49 -3.21
C GLY A 259 -15.25 -11.93 -4.39
N ASN A 260 -15.63 -12.32 -5.61
CA ASN A 260 -14.98 -11.88 -6.85
C ASN A 260 -15.56 -10.56 -7.43
N ARG A 261 -16.37 -9.81 -6.68
CA ARG A 261 -17.01 -8.57 -7.16
C ARG A 261 -16.02 -7.43 -7.38
N VAL A 262 -14.95 -7.39 -6.60
CA VAL A 262 -13.88 -6.40 -6.67
C VAL A 262 -12.54 -7.07 -6.38
N LYS A 263 -11.45 -6.48 -6.87
CA LYS A 263 -10.10 -6.89 -6.47
C LYS A 263 -9.79 -6.40 -5.07
N ILE A 264 -9.04 -7.18 -4.30
CA ILE A 264 -8.70 -6.88 -2.91
C ILE A 264 -7.20 -6.68 -2.76
N ILE A 265 -6.82 -5.48 -2.35
CA ILE A 265 -5.47 -5.15 -1.90
C ILE A 265 -5.49 -5.06 -0.38
N VAL A 266 -4.40 -5.42 0.30
CA VAL A 266 -4.27 -5.19 1.73
C VAL A 266 -2.96 -4.49 2.06
N ASP A 267 -2.99 -3.53 3.00
CA ASP A 267 -1.80 -2.89 3.55
C ASP A 267 -1.72 -3.02 5.08
N GLY A 268 -0.69 -2.46 5.67
CA GLY A 268 -0.48 -2.44 7.12
C GLY A 268 0.22 -3.70 7.66
N GLY A 269 1.41 -3.53 8.21
CA GLY A 269 2.15 -4.60 8.89
C GLY A 269 2.96 -5.55 8.01
N ILE A 270 2.78 -5.56 6.70
CA ILE A 270 3.50 -6.41 5.75
C ILE A 270 4.95 -5.95 5.65
N ARG A 271 5.91 -6.88 5.80
CA ARG A 271 7.36 -6.60 5.83
C ARG A 271 8.22 -7.59 5.05
N SER A 272 7.68 -8.76 4.74
CA SER A 272 8.41 -9.86 4.10
C SER A 272 7.60 -10.47 2.96
N GLY A 273 8.27 -11.24 2.08
CA GLY A 273 7.61 -12.05 1.07
C GLY A 273 6.67 -13.10 1.69
N THR A 274 7.02 -13.59 2.88
CA THR A 274 6.15 -14.48 3.66
C THR A 274 4.84 -13.80 4.10
N ASP A 275 4.87 -12.49 4.44
CA ASP A 275 3.65 -11.75 4.76
C ASP A 275 2.78 -11.54 3.51
N ILE A 276 3.42 -11.32 2.33
CA ILE A 276 2.72 -11.28 1.04
C ILE A 276 1.99 -12.60 0.81
N PHE A 277 2.68 -13.72 0.97
CA PHE A 277 2.07 -15.06 0.84
C PHE A 277 0.86 -15.24 1.76
N ARG A 278 0.96 -14.85 3.05
CA ARG A 278 -0.16 -14.90 4.00
C ARG A 278 -1.38 -14.11 3.52
N ALA A 279 -1.14 -12.90 3.01
CA ALA A 279 -2.21 -12.04 2.49
C ALA A 279 -2.92 -12.67 1.29
N LEU A 280 -2.16 -13.22 0.36
CA LEU A 280 -2.70 -13.94 -0.81
C LEU A 280 -3.46 -15.19 -0.39
N ALA A 281 -2.94 -15.97 0.56
CA ALA A 281 -3.58 -17.18 1.06
C ALA A 281 -4.91 -16.90 1.77
N ILE A 282 -5.09 -15.73 2.38
CA ILE A 282 -6.38 -15.30 2.93
C ILE A 282 -7.37 -14.94 1.80
N GLY A 283 -6.87 -14.44 0.67
CA GLY A 283 -7.69 -14.09 -0.50
C GLY A 283 -7.50 -12.65 -0.97
N ALA A 284 -6.41 -11.96 -0.60
CA ALA A 284 -6.03 -10.72 -1.26
C ALA A 284 -5.47 -11.00 -2.67
N ASP A 285 -5.73 -10.11 -3.62
CA ASP A 285 -5.13 -10.17 -4.97
C ASP A 285 -3.73 -9.53 -5.00
N ALA A 286 -3.49 -8.52 -4.15
CA ALA A 286 -2.19 -7.83 -4.06
C ALA A 286 -1.99 -7.22 -2.67
N VAL A 287 -0.78 -6.75 -2.41
CA VAL A 287 -0.42 -6.05 -1.18
C VAL A 287 0.15 -4.66 -1.46
N MET A 288 0.05 -3.77 -0.45
CA MET A 288 0.64 -2.45 -0.50
C MET A 288 1.56 -2.22 0.71
N ILE A 289 2.76 -1.68 0.49
CA ILE A 289 3.77 -1.48 1.54
C ILE A 289 4.25 -0.03 1.54
N CYS A 290 4.30 0.62 2.73
CA CYS A 290 4.71 2.03 2.88
C CYS A 290 6.08 2.18 3.54
N ARG A 291 6.16 2.07 4.88
CA ARG A 291 7.34 2.43 5.69
C ARG A 291 8.66 1.80 5.23
N PRO A 292 8.74 0.51 4.87
CA PRO A 292 9.95 -0.08 4.35
C PRO A 292 10.46 0.55 3.04
N PHE A 293 9.56 0.96 2.13
CA PHE A 293 9.96 1.68 0.92
C PHE A 293 10.63 3.02 1.25
N LEU A 294 10.10 3.76 2.24
CA LEU A 294 10.73 4.98 2.73
C LEU A 294 12.11 4.71 3.33
N ILE A 295 12.24 3.69 4.17
CA ILE A 295 13.54 3.29 4.73
C ILE A 295 14.52 2.97 3.60
N SER A 296 14.07 2.24 2.59
CA SER A 296 14.89 1.85 1.44
C SER A 296 15.30 3.05 0.59
N TYR A 297 14.39 4.01 0.38
CA TYR A 297 14.70 5.28 -0.28
C TYR A 297 15.82 6.05 0.45
N TYR A 298 15.72 6.19 1.77
CA TYR A 298 16.77 6.85 2.55
C TYR A 298 18.08 6.06 2.60
N GLY A 299 18.02 4.76 2.34
CA GLY A 299 19.17 3.88 2.32
C GLY A 299 19.94 3.82 1.01
N GLY A 300 19.29 4.21 -0.11
CA GLY A 300 19.93 4.07 -1.42
C GLY A 300 19.08 4.57 -2.59
N ARG A 301 18.12 5.47 -2.36
CA ARG A 301 17.24 6.00 -3.42
C ARG A 301 16.59 4.86 -4.21
N THR A 302 16.55 4.93 -5.51
CA THR A 302 16.02 3.89 -6.41
C THR A 302 16.68 2.52 -6.18
N GLU A 303 18.01 2.46 -6.09
CA GLU A 303 18.72 1.17 -5.85
C GLU A 303 18.35 0.54 -4.50
N GLY A 304 18.17 1.35 -3.46
CA GLY A 304 17.72 0.88 -2.15
C GLY A 304 16.31 0.29 -2.21
N ILE A 305 15.40 0.93 -2.97
CA ILE A 305 14.03 0.44 -3.19
C ILE A 305 14.07 -0.88 -3.99
N VAL A 306 14.85 -0.95 -5.07
CA VAL A 306 15.04 -2.17 -5.87
C VAL A 306 15.56 -3.32 -5.00
N SER A 307 16.57 -3.06 -4.16
CA SER A 307 17.10 -4.07 -3.22
C SER A 307 16.03 -4.63 -2.29
N TYR A 308 15.11 -3.79 -1.79
CA TYR A 308 14.01 -4.25 -0.95
C TYR A 308 12.98 -5.07 -1.73
N ILE A 309 12.62 -4.65 -2.95
CA ILE A 309 11.70 -5.38 -3.81
C ILE A 309 12.23 -6.79 -4.13
N GLU A 310 13.51 -6.89 -4.50
CA GLU A 310 14.13 -8.18 -4.82
C GLU A 310 14.25 -9.11 -3.58
N LYS A 311 14.52 -8.53 -2.40
CA LYS A 311 14.42 -9.26 -1.13
C LYS A 311 13.01 -9.85 -0.92
N LEU A 312 11.95 -9.05 -1.11
CA LEU A 312 10.56 -9.51 -0.97
C LEU A 312 10.23 -10.60 -1.99
N ARG A 313 10.71 -10.46 -3.24
CA ARG A 313 10.51 -11.44 -4.31
C ARG A 313 11.16 -12.77 -3.97
N ALA A 314 12.41 -12.75 -3.51
CA ALA A 314 13.13 -13.95 -3.12
C ALA A 314 12.41 -14.69 -1.97
N GLU A 315 11.99 -13.95 -0.94
CA GLU A 315 11.25 -14.50 0.20
C GLU A 315 9.87 -15.06 -0.20
N LEU A 316 9.15 -14.40 -1.13
CA LEU A 316 7.88 -14.89 -1.64
C LEU A 316 8.07 -16.20 -2.42
N LYS A 317 9.05 -16.24 -3.33
CA LYS A 317 9.39 -17.45 -4.08
C LYS A 317 9.74 -18.63 -3.19
N ASP A 318 10.59 -18.39 -2.18
CA ASP A 318 10.97 -19.41 -1.20
C ASP A 318 9.75 -19.93 -0.43
N THR A 319 8.91 -19.02 0.06
CA THR A 319 7.68 -19.39 0.78
C THR A 319 6.70 -20.18 -0.11
N MET A 320 6.49 -19.75 -1.35
CA MET A 320 5.65 -20.47 -2.32
C MET A 320 6.20 -21.86 -2.59
N TYR A 321 7.52 -21.97 -2.81
CA TYR A 321 8.19 -23.25 -3.04
C TYR A 321 7.97 -24.22 -1.89
N MET A 322 8.14 -23.75 -0.64
CA MET A 322 8.02 -24.56 0.57
C MET A 322 6.57 -24.90 0.96
N CYS A 323 5.59 -24.15 0.42
CA CYS A 323 4.16 -24.42 0.63
C CYS A 323 3.50 -25.12 -0.58
N GLY A 324 4.26 -25.49 -1.61
CA GLY A 324 3.75 -26.24 -2.77
C GLY A 324 3.06 -25.40 -3.84
N ALA A 325 3.12 -24.07 -3.79
CA ALA A 325 2.60 -23.19 -4.83
C ALA A 325 3.68 -22.91 -5.90
N ARG A 326 3.34 -23.04 -7.18
CA ARG A 326 4.23 -22.73 -8.31
C ARG A 326 3.88 -21.42 -9.00
N LYS A 327 2.64 -20.99 -8.88
CA LYS A 327 2.13 -19.68 -9.35
C LYS A 327 1.22 -19.07 -8.27
N ILE A 328 0.98 -17.77 -8.38
CA ILE A 328 0.15 -17.05 -7.39
C ILE A 328 -1.25 -17.64 -7.27
N SER A 329 -1.84 -18.12 -8.37
CA SER A 329 -3.18 -18.73 -8.36
C SER A 329 -3.27 -20.08 -7.64
N ASP A 330 -2.15 -20.70 -7.28
CA ASP A 330 -2.13 -21.95 -6.50
C ASP A 330 -2.25 -21.67 -4.98
N ILE A 331 -2.04 -20.42 -4.57
CA ILE A 331 -2.05 -20.03 -3.16
C ILE A 331 -3.49 -19.99 -2.66
N ASP A 332 -3.79 -20.73 -1.58
CA ASP A 332 -5.11 -20.77 -0.96
C ASP A 332 -5.04 -20.85 0.57
N ARG A 333 -6.24 -20.80 1.21
CA ARG A 333 -6.37 -20.81 2.69
C ARG A 333 -5.86 -22.08 3.36
N SER A 334 -5.77 -23.21 2.66
CA SER A 334 -5.24 -24.47 3.22
C SER A 334 -3.75 -24.38 3.53
N MET A 335 -3.04 -23.45 2.89
CA MET A 335 -1.61 -23.23 3.06
C MET A 335 -1.26 -22.40 4.31
N ILE A 336 -2.26 -21.93 5.05
CA ILE A 336 -2.08 -21.15 6.28
C ILE A 336 -2.90 -21.72 7.44
N ARG A 337 -2.57 -21.27 8.68
CA ARG A 337 -3.28 -21.59 9.91
C ARG A 337 -3.32 -20.38 10.82
N PHE A 338 -4.53 -20.04 11.34
CA PHE A 338 -4.77 -18.98 12.32
C PHE A 338 -4.48 -19.43 13.74
#